data_a1de4b863e2a3405940e0384a00d5d2a
#
_entry.id   a1de4b863e2a3405940e0384a00d5d2a
#
_cell.length_a   1.000
_cell.length_b   1.000
_cell.length_c   1.000
_cell.angle_alpha   90.00
_cell.angle_beta   90.00
_cell.angle_gamma   90.00
#
_symmetry.space_group_name_H-M   'P 1'
#
loop_
_entity.id
_entity.type
_entity.pdbx_description
1 polymer ?
#
loop_
_entity_poly.entity_id
_entity_poly.type
_entity_poly.pdbx_seq_one_letter_code
_entity_poly.pdbx_strand_id
1 'polypeptide(L)'
;MIKLCAFADEYGKQITDQIEGLTLNNIHFVELRNVDGKNIADITDEEAENCYKRLVAAGISVWSLGSPMGKVDIDCDFEEYKVKKVHRLCHLANILHTDKIRMFSFFHAYDEREKVMKYLAEMVKIAAEYGVTLYHENEKEIYGDTLERVLDIVRSVDGLKFVYDPANFIQCGQDSAKTIAALFDNCLLYTSDA
;
A
#
# COMPACT_ATOMS: atom_id res chain seq x y z
N MET A 1 0.84 14.95 -16.69
CA MET A 1 0.94 15.84 -15.51
C MET A 1 1.19 14.96 -14.30
N ILE A 2 2.25 15.22 -13.54
CA ILE A 2 2.57 14.46 -12.30
C ILE A 2 1.61 14.94 -11.21
N LYS A 3 1.04 14.02 -10.45
CA LYS A 3 0.25 14.30 -9.24
C LYS A 3 1.14 14.05 -8.02
N LEU A 4 1.11 14.97 -7.05
CA LEU A 4 1.77 14.78 -5.77
C LEU A 4 0.82 14.16 -4.79
N CYS A 5 1.28 13.14 -4.08
CA CYS A 5 0.60 12.46 -2.99
C CYS A 5 1.54 12.42 -1.78
N ALA A 6 1.02 12.43 -0.56
CA ALA A 6 1.85 12.40 0.64
C ALA A 6 1.34 11.41 1.69
N PHE A 7 2.26 10.92 2.52
CA PHE A 7 2.00 10.29 3.81
C PHE A 7 1.84 11.40 4.86
N ALA A 8 0.64 11.94 4.98
CA ALA A 8 0.41 13.14 5.78
C ALA A 8 0.52 12.91 7.30
N ASP A 9 0.53 11.66 7.75
CA ASP A 9 0.77 11.28 9.15
C ASP A 9 2.22 11.57 9.62
N GLU A 10 3.13 11.91 8.70
CA GLU A 10 4.46 12.43 9.02
C GLU A 10 4.45 13.89 9.47
N TYR A 11 3.48 14.69 9.01
CA TYR A 11 3.26 16.05 9.49
C TYR A 11 2.61 16.07 10.89
N GLY A 12 1.64 15.20 11.14
CA GLY A 12 0.96 15.09 12.42
C GLY A 12 0.07 13.86 12.54
N LYS A 13 -0.14 13.40 13.78
CA LYS A 13 -0.91 12.18 14.05
C LYS A 13 -2.40 12.36 13.85
N GLN A 14 -2.92 13.57 14.16
CA GLN A 14 -4.35 13.84 14.05
C GLN A 14 -4.73 14.18 12.62
N ILE A 15 -5.88 13.72 12.16
CA ILE A 15 -6.34 14.03 10.80
C ILE A 15 -6.46 15.54 10.52
N THR A 16 -6.70 16.36 11.56
CA THR A 16 -6.65 17.83 11.46
C THR A 16 -5.28 18.33 11.03
N ASP A 17 -4.23 17.82 11.66
CA ASP A 17 -2.85 18.22 11.40
C ASP A 17 -2.44 17.77 9.98
N GLN A 18 -2.84 16.54 9.63
CA GLN A 18 -2.61 16.00 8.28
C GLN A 18 -3.25 16.88 7.20
N ILE A 19 -4.50 17.29 7.38
CA ILE A 19 -5.20 18.20 6.48
C ILE A 19 -4.51 19.56 6.40
N GLU A 20 -4.07 20.09 7.54
CA GLU A 20 -3.31 21.36 7.58
C GLU A 20 -2.03 21.24 6.75
N GLY A 21 -1.21 20.19 7.00
CA GLY A 21 0.04 19.97 6.27
C GLY A 21 -0.16 19.82 4.76
N LEU A 22 -1.17 19.08 4.33
CA LEU A 22 -1.51 18.91 2.92
C LEU A 22 -1.93 20.25 2.29
N THR A 23 -2.78 21.02 2.98
CA THR A 23 -3.30 22.31 2.51
C THR A 23 -2.18 23.35 2.39
N LEU A 24 -1.32 23.46 3.40
CA LEU A 24 -0.17 24.38 3.40
C LEU A 24 0.80 24.12 2.23
N ASN A 25 0.93 22.87 1.81
CA ASN A 25 1.82 22.47 0.72
C ASN A 25 1.10 22.32 -0.64
N ASN A 26 -0.18 22.70 -0.73
CA ASN A 26 -1.00 22.57 -1.94
C ASN A 26 -1.01 21.14 -2.51
N ILE A 27 -1.07 20.13 -1.63
CA ILE A 27 -1.16 18.71 -1.98
C ILE A 27 -2.63 18.27 -1.84
N HIS A 28 -3.20 17.76 -2.92
CA HIS A 28 -4.61 17.37 -2.99
C HIS A 28 -4.87 15.87 -2.94
N PHE A 29 -3.82 15.06 -2.79
CA PHE A 29 -3.92 13.61 -2.68
C PHE A 29 -3.16 13.11 -1.47
N VAL A 30 -3.77 12.17 -0.74
CA VAL A 30 -3.17 11.54 0.42
C VAL A 30 -3.15 10.02 0.25
N GLU A 31 -2.05 9.38 0.63
CA GLU A 31 -2.01 7.96 0.95
C GLU A 31 -2.22 7.82 2.46
N LEU A 32 -3.38 7.24 2.85
CA LEU A 32 -3.74 7.11 4.25
C LEU A 32 -3.06 5.89 4.87
N ARG A 33 -2.12 6.15 5.78
CA ARG A 33 -1.38 5.14 6.54
C ARG A 33 -1.87 5.06 7.98
N ASN A 34 -2.03 6.22 8.63
CA ASN A 34 -2.58 6.33 9.97
C ASN A 34 -3.63 7.46 10.04
N VAL A 35 -4.65 7.27 10.88
CA VAL A 35 -5.72 8.26 11.15
C VAL A 35 -5.89 8.39 12.65
N ASP A 36 -5.74 9.60 13.19
CA ASP A 36 -5.87 9.93 14.62
C ASP A 36 -5.02 9.01 15.52
N GLY A 37 -3.80 8.65 15.03
CA GLY A 37 -2.85 7.79 15.73
C GLY A 37 -3.11 6.28 15.61
N LYS A 38 -4.16 5.85 14.90
CA LYS A 38 -4.46 4.44 14.60
C LYS A 38 -4.00 4.08 13.20
N ASN A 39 -3.50 2.85 13.04
CA ASN A 39 -3.24 2.32 11.70
C ASN A 39 -4.54 2.21 10.89
N ILE A 40 -4.47 2.47 9.59
CA ILE A 40 -5.63 2.40 8.69
C ILE A 40 -6.35 1.04 8.73
N ALA A 41 -5.65 -0.04 9.05
CA ALA A 41 -6.22 -1.37 9.18
C ALA A 41 -7.04 -1.59 10.46
N ASP A 42 -6.98 -0.65 11.41
CA ASP A 42 -7.54 -0.79 12.76
C ASP A 42 -8.62 0.26 13.08
N ILE A 43 -8.94 1.17 12.13
CA ILE A 43 -10.02 2.15 12.31
C ILE A 43 -11.40 1.49 12.11
N THR A 44 -12.42 2.05 12.74
CA THR A 44 -13.82 1.63 12.56
C THR A 44 -14.41 2.24 11.28
N ASP A 45 -15.59 1.76 10.86
CA ASP A 45 -16.33 2.34 9.72
C ASP A 45 -16.70 3.79 9.99
N GLU A 46 -17.15 4.11 11.20
CA GLU A 46 -17.49 5.47 11.61
C GLU A 46 -16.28 6.41 11.57
N GLU A 47 -15.10 5.94 12.03
CA GLU A 47 -13.85 6.70 11.95
C GLU A 47 -13.43 6.93 10.49
N ALA A 48 -13.58 5.93 9.61
CA ALA A 48 -13.30 6.05 8.19
C ALA A 48 -14.23 7.05 7.49
N GLU A 49 -15.55 6.98 7.74
CA GLU A 49 -16.51 7.93 7.22
C GLU A 49 -16.25 9.37 7.67
N ASN A 50 -15.92 9.55 8.96
CA ASN A 50 -15.61 10.88 9.50
C ASN A 50 -14.31 11.43 8.88
N CYS A 51 -13.27 10.61 8.75
CA CYS A 51 -12.03 10.96 8.07
C CYS A 51 -12.30 11.40 6.63
N TYR A 52 -13.05 10.61 5.86
CA TYR A 52 -13.41 10.94 4.48
C TYR A 52 -14.14 12.28 4.36
N LYS A 53 -15.18 12.51 5.19
CA LYS A 53 -15.95 13.78 5.17
C LYS A 53 -15.06 15.00 5.41
N ARG A 54 -14.08 14.88 6.32
CA ARG A 54 -13.13 15.96 6.64
C ARG A 54 -12.13 16.22 5.51
N LEU A 55 -11.60 15.17 4.88
CA LEU A 55 -10.70 15.29 3.72
C LEU A 55 -11.40 15.94 2.54
N VAL A 56 -12.62 15.49 2.20
CA VAL A 56 -13.42 16.06 1.09
C VAL A 56 -13.76 17.53 1.34
N ALA A 57 -14.12 17.90 2.58
CA ALA A 57 -14.40 19.30 2.93
C ALA A 57 -13.17 20.21 2.75
N ALA A 58 -11.95 19.66 2.84
CA ALA A 58 -10.70 20.35 2.58
C ALA A 58 -10.23 20.27 1.10
N GLY A 59 -10.99 19.64 0.22
CA GLY A 59 -10.61 19.43 -1.19
C GLY A 59 -9.50 18.41 -1.41
N ILE A 60 -9.33 17.48 -0.47
CA ILE A 60 -8.31 16.42 -0.50
C ILE A 60 -8.98 15.09 -0.84
N SER A 61 -8.38 14.35 -1.77
CA SER A 61 -8.84 13.01 -2.20
C SER A 61 -7.92 11.94 -1.63
N VAL A 62 -8.49 10.81 -1.21
CA VAL A 62 -7.72 9.63 -0.83
C VAL A 62 -7.23 8.95 -2.13
N TRP A 63 -5.90 8.97 -2.34
CA TRP A 63 -5.29 8.33 -3.51
C TRP A 63 -5.20 6.81 -3.32
N SER A 64 -4.76 6.39 -2.15
CA SER A 64 -4.58 4.98 -1.80
C SER A 64 -4.64 4.77 -0.29
N LEU A 65 -4.81 3.53 0.15
CA LEU A 65 -4.54 3.13 1.54
C LEU A 65 -3.11 2.64 1.65
N GLY A 66 -2.30 3.28 2.49
CA GLY A 66 -0.96 2.85 2.87
C GLY A 66 -1.01 1.73 3.91
N SER A 67 -1.51 0.56 3.51
CA SER A 67 -1.84 -0.51 4.44
C SER A 67 -0.63 -1.36 4.83
N PRO A 68 -0.66 -2.06 5.99
CA PRO A 68 0.32 -3.08 6.36
C PRO A 68 -0.01 -4.46 5.78
N MET A 69 -0.94 -4.56 4.81
CA MET A 69 -1.35 -5.82 4.20
C MET A 69 -0.11 -6.57 3.66
N GLY A 70 0.08 -7.83 4.06
CA GLY A 70 1.27 -8.62 3.71
C GLY A 70 2.49 -8.41 4.62
N LYS A 71 2.51 -7.44 5.55
CA LYS A 71 3.52 -7.37 6.63
C LYS A 71 3.16 -8.34 7.76
N VAL A 72 3.19 -9.61 7.46
CA VAL A 72 2.90 -10.73 8.35
C VAL A 72 3.76 -11.92 7.96
N ASP A 73 4.01 -12.84 8.88
CA ASP A 73 4.74 -14.07 8.62
C ASP A 73 4.02 -14.92 7.56
N ILE A 74 4.79 -15.53 6.64
CA ILE A 74 4.24 -16.40 5.60
C ILE A 74 3.49 -17.62 6.18
N ASP A 75 3.86 -18.04 7.38
CA ASP A 75 3.24 -19.17 8.10
C ASP A 75 2.00 -18.77 8.93
N CYS A 76 1.50 -17.54 8.77
CA CYS A 76 0.25 -17.12 9.42
C CYS A 76 -0.94 -18.02 9.03
N ASP A 77 -1.98 -18.04 9.86
CA ASP A 77 -3.29 -18.58 9.45
C ASP A 77 -3.88 -17.68 8.37
N PHE A 78 -3.65 -18.05 7.11
CA PHE A 78 -4.03 -17.23 5.96
C PHE A 78 -5.55 -17.13 5.78
N GLU A 79 -6.31 -18.14 6.17
CA GLU A 79 -7.78 -18.08 6.12
C GLU A 79 -8.32 -17.02 7.09
N GLU A 80 -7.81 -17.01 8.32
CA GLU A 80 -8.15 -15.98 9.29
C GLU A 80 -7.65 -14.59 8.83
N TYR A 81 -6.44 -14.52 8.27
CA TYR A 81 -5.85 -13.28 7.77
C TYR A 81 -6.68 -12.64 6.64
N LYS A 82 -7.17 -13.45 5.69
CA LYS A 82 -8.05 -12.97 4.61
C LYS A 82 -9.28 -12.26 5.18
N VAL A 83 -9.95 -12.89 6.13
CA VAL A 83 -11.17 -12.34 6.75
C VAL A 83 -10.87 -11.08 7.55
N LYS A 84 -9.86 -11.11 8.42
CA LYS A 84 -9.58 -10.01 9.37
C LYS A 84 -8.88 -8.81 8.74
N LYS A 85 -8.07 -9.02 7.69
CA LYS A 85 -7.25 -7.95 7.11
C LYS A 85 -7.58 -7.65 5.65
N VAL A 86 -7.63 -8.64 4.76
CA VAL A 86 -7.81 -8.37 3.33
C VAL A 86 -9.20 -7.82 3.04
N HIS A 87 -10.26 -8.54 3.43
CA HIS A 87 -11.64 -8.08 3.28
C HIS A 87 -11.89 -6.76 4.02
N ARG A 88 -11.34 -6.63 5.23
CA ARG A 88 -11.49 -5.40 6.03
C ARG A 88 -10.90 -4.18 5.32
N LEU A 89 -9.67 -4.27 4.82
CA LEU A 89 -9.02 -3.16 4.11
C LEU A 89 -9.72 -2.82 2.80
N CYS A 90 -10.20 -3.80 2.05
CA CYS A 90 -11.00 -3.57 0.85
C CYS A 90 -12.32 -2.86 1.16
N HIS A 91 -13.00 -3.24 2.25
CA HIS A 91 -14.19 -2.55 2.73
C HIS A 91 -13.90 -1.09 3.12
N LEU A 92 -12.81 -0.86 3.87
CA LEU A 92 -12.39 0.51 4.22
C LEU A 92 -12.02 1.36 3.00
N ALA A 93 -11.40 0.77 1.97
CA ALA A 93 -11.12 1.47 0.72
C ALA A 93 -12.41 1.99 0.07
N ASN A 94 -13.48 1.20 0.08
CA ASN A 94 -14.77 1.61 -0.45
C ASN A 94 -15.39 2.75 0.37
N ILE A 95 -15.31 2.72 1.71
CA ILE A 95 -15.79 3.83 2.58
C ILE A 95 -14.99 5.11 2.30
N LEU A 96 -13.69 4.99 2.09
CA LEU A 96 -12.77 6.10 1.84
C LEU A 96 -12.71 6.53 0.36
N HIS A 97 -13.55 5.93 -0.49
CA HIS A 97 -13.67 6.20 -1.92
C HIS A 97 -12.34 6.14 -2.68
N THR A 98 -11.53 5.13 -2.39
CA THR A 98 -10.33 4.81 -3.16
C THR A 98 -10.40 3.37 -3.69
N ASP A 99 -9.83 3.18 -4.87
CA ASP A 99 -9.72 1.88 -5.53
C ASP A 99 -8.31 1.27 -5.43
N LYS A 100 -7.46 1.82 -4.54
CA LYS A 100 -6.04 1.45 -4.43
C LYS A 100 -5.64 1.12 -3.01
N ILE A 101 -4.98 -0.02 -2.82
CA ILE A 101 -4.38 -0.43 -1.54
C ILE A 101 -2.93 -0.84 -1.78
N ARG A 102 -1.99 -0.17 -1.08
CA ARG A 102 -0.60 -0.61 -1.02
C ARG A 102 -0.49 -1.83 -0.11
N MET A 103 0.38 -2.80 -0.50
CA MET A 103 0.58 -4.04 0.23
C MET A 103 2.00 -4.59 0.05
N PHE A 104 2.32 -5.69 0.74
CA PHE A 104 3.65 -6.32 0.82
C PHE A 104 3.58 -7.84 0.59
N SER A 105 4.73 -8.54 0.59
CA SER A 105 4.84 -9.95 0.20
C SER A 105 5.39 -10.88 1.27
N PHE A 106 4.98 -10.71 2.50
CA PHE A 106 5.23 -11.56 3.67
C PHE A 106 6.68 -11.61 4.18
N PHE A 107 6.83 -11.67 5.50
CA PHE A 107 8.10 -11.95 6.17
C PHE A 107 8.46 -13.44 6.14
N HIS A 108 9.74 -13.76 6.30
CA HIS A 108 10.30 -15.12 6.31
C HIS A 108 9.90 -15.98 5.08
N ALA A 109 9.77 -15.34 3.93
CA ALA A 109 9.16 -15.93 2.74
C ALA A 109 10.15 -16.25 1.60
N TYR A 110 11.46 -16.11 1.83
CA TYR A 110 12.46 -16.23 0.77
C TYR A 110 12.46 -17.59 0.07
N ASP A 111 12.24 -18.66 0.82
CA ASP A 111 12.21 -20.03 0.31
C ASP A 111 10.78 -20.53 0.00
N GLU A 112 9.76 -19.68 0.21
CA GLU A 112 8.34 -20.02 0.12
C GLU A 112 7.66 -19.44 -1.14
N ARG A 113 8.37 -19.35 -2.25
CA ARG A 113 7.91 -18.73 -3.49
C ARG A 113 6.49 -19.12 -3.91
N GLU A 114 6.20 -20.43 -3.95
CA GLU A 114 4.89 -20.92 -4.43
C GLU A 114 3.76 -20.47 -3.50
N LYS A 115 4.02 -20.49 -2.20
CA LYS A 115 3.07 -20.05 -1.18
C LYS A 115 2.81 -18.56 -1.27
N VAL A 116 3.88 -17.74 -1.46
CA VAL A 116 3.78 -16.30 -1.69
C VAL A 116 2.90 -16.01 -2.90
N MET A 117 3.20 -16.60 -4.07
CA MET A 117 2.43 -16.33 -5.30
C MET A 117 0.97 -16.75 -5.15
N LYS A 118 0.71 -17.88 -4.51
CA LYS A 118 -0.65 -18.34 -4.22
C LYS A 118 -1.41 -17.32 -3.35
N TYR A 119 -0.82 -16.87 -2.25
CA TYR A 119 -1.46 -15.94 -1.33
C TYR A 119 -1.69 -14.57 -1.97
N LEU A 120 -0.72 -14.05 -2.71
CA LEU A 120 -0.87 -12.80 -3.45
C LEU A 120 -1.99 -12.88 -4.48
N ALA A 121 -2.07 -13.98 -5.24
CA ALA A 121 -3.14 -14.18 -6.22
C ALA A 121 -4.54 -14.24 -5.56
N GLU A 122 -4.66 -14.92 -4.42
CA GLU A 122 -5.91 -14.95 -3.66
C GLU A 122 -6.30 -13.56 -3.14
N MET A 123 -5.34 -12.78 -2.62
CA MET A 123 -5.58 -11.41 -2.16
C MET A 123 -6.03 -10.49 -3.30
N VAL A 124 -5.40 -10.59 -4.48
CA VAL A 124 -5.81 -9.86 -5.69
C VAL A 124 -7.24 -10.22 -6.10
N LYS A 125 -7.58 -11.50 -6.07
CA LYS A 125 -8.94 -11.97 -6.38
C LYS A 125 -9.98 -11.38 -5.42
N ILE A 126 -9.71 -11.40 -4.12
CA ILE A 126 -10.58 -10.78 -3.10
C ILE A 126 -10.73 -9.28 -3.37
N ALA A 127 -9.63 -8.56 -3.57
CA ALA A 127 -9.66 -7.13 -3.82
C ALA A 127 -10.48 -6.76 -5.07
N ALA A 128 -10.40 -7.57 -6.12
CA ALA A 128 -11.19 -7.39 -7.34
C ALA A 128 -12.71 -7.47 -7.09
N GLU A 129 -13.17 -8.29 -6.13
CA GLU A 129 -14.59 -8.38 -5.74
C GLU A 129 -15.11 -7.06 -5.14
N TYR A 130 -14.22 -6.24 -4.58
CA TYR A 130 -14.51 -4.90 -4.03
C TYR A 130 -14.26 -3.77 -5.05
N GLY A 131 -13.82 -4.08 -6.27
CA GLY A 131 -13.38 -3.09 -7.25
C GLY A 131 -12.06 -2.40 -6.88
N VAL A 132 -11.24 -3.04 -6.06
CA VAL A 132 -9.97 -2.52 -5.55
C VAL A 132 -8.79 -3.20 -6.26
N THR A 133 -7.76 -2.42 -6.57
CA THR A 133 -6.48 -2.90 -7.10
C THR A 133 -5.43 -2.88 -6.00
N LEU A 134 -4.69 -3.97 -5.87
CA LEU A 134 -3.55 -4.06 -4.95
C LEU A 134 -2.25 -3.61 -5.63
N TYR A 135 -1.41 -2.94 -4.86
CA TYR A 135 -0.12 -2.40 -5.29
C TYR A 135 0.97 -2.90 -4.35
N HIS A 136 1.83 -3.78 -4.84
CA HIS A 136 2.96 -4.30 -4.10
C HIS A 136 4.08 -3.26 -4.03
N GLU A 137 4.55 -2.92 -2.84
CA GLU A 137 5.73 -2.11 -2.61
C GLU A 137 6.93 -3.01 -2.29
N ASN A 138 8.09 -2.70 -2.88
CA ASN A 138 9.34 -3.34 -2.47
C ASN A 138 9.75 -2.86 -1.08
N GLU A 139 10.09 -3.82 -0.21
CA GLU A 139 10.49 -3.54 1.17
C GLU A 139 11.51 -4.59 1.62
N LYS A 140 12.38 -4.26 2.56
CA LYS A 140 13.32 -5.21 3.16
C LYS A 140 12.59 -6.29 3.96
N GLU A 141 13.23 -7.46 4.08
CA GLU A 141 12.80 -8.59 4.90
C GLU A 141 11.51 -9.30 4.43
N ILE A 142 10.90 -8.85 3.33
CA ILE A 142 9.78 -9.54 2.68
C ILE A 142 10.26 -10.25 1.40
N TYR A 143 9.44 -11.11 0.79
CA TYR A 143 9.82 -11.79 -0.46
C TYR A 143 10.27 -10.82 -1.55
N GLY A 144 9.51 -9.74 -1.79
CA GLY A 144 9.77 -8.75 -2.83
C GLY A 144 10.74 -7.63 -2.40
N ASP A 145 11.92 -7.97 -1.93
CA ASP A 145 12.95 -7.03 -1.48
C ASP A 145 14.02 -6.71 -2.55
N THR A 146 14.22 -7.60 -3.53
CA THR A 146 15.17 -7.43 -4.62
C THR A 146 14.47 -7.27 -5.96
N LEU A 147 15.17 -6.69 -6.95
CA LEU A 147 14.65 -6.52 -8.30
C LEU A 147 14.17 -7.85 -8.91
N GLU A 148 14.95 -8.92 -8.73
CA GLU A 148 14.63 -10.24 -9.25
C GLU A 148 13.30 -10.76 -8.70
N ARG A 149 13.10 -10.68 -7.37
CA ARG A 149 11.88 -11.15 -6.71
C ARG A 149 10.68 -10.26 -7.01
N VAL A 150 10.86 -8.94 -7.12
CA VAL A 150 9.80 -8.03 -7.56
C VAL A 150 9.35 -8.36 -8.97
N LEU A 151 10.29 -8.58 -9.90
CA LEU A 151 9.96 -8.99 -11.27
C LEU A 151 9.27 -10.36 -11.31
N ASP A 152 9.65 -11.28 -10.43
CA ASP A 152 8.98 -12.57 -10.30
C ASP A 152 7.52 -12.40 -9.85
N ILE A 153 7.26 -11.57 -8.84
CA ILE A 153 5.89 -11.24 -8.39
C ILE A 153 5.08 -10.65 -9.54
N VAL A 154 5.59 -9.60 -10.18
CA VAL A 154 4.88 -8.88 -11.25
C VAL A 154 4.52 -9.78 -12.43
N ARG A 155 5.39 -10.76 -12.75
CA ARG A 155 5.18 -11.72 -13.84
C ARG A 155 4.27 -12.89 -13.47
N SER A 156 4.20 -13.23 -12.18
CA SER A 156 3.50 -14.43 -11.70
C SER A 156 2.10 -14.14 -11.18
N VAL A 157 1.79 -12.90 -10.79
CA VAL A 157 0.51 -12.54 -10.16
C VAL A 157 -0.24 -11.52 -11.04
N ASP A 158 -1.13 -12.02 -11.88
CA ASP A 158 -1.97 -11.18 -12.74
C ASP A 158 -2.85 -10.23 -11.90
N GLY A 159 -2.94 -8.97 -12.35
CA GLY A 159 -3.77 -7.95 -11.70
C GLY A 159 -3.08 -7.22 -10.54
N LEU A 160 -1.98 -7.73 -10.00
CA LEU A 160 -1.16 -7.01 -9.02
C LEU A 160 -0.36 -5.91 -9.73
N LYS A 161 -0.36 -4.71 -9.15
CA LYS A 161 0.42 -3.57 -9.63
C LYS A 161 1.62 -3.32 -8.70
N PHE A 162 2.44 -2.33 -9.02
CA PHE A 162 3.68 -2.08 -8.31
C PHE A 162 3.81 -0.63 -7.84
N VAL A 163 4.32 -0.45 -6.62
CA VAL A 163 4.81 0.80 -6.04
C VAL A 163 6.32 0.72 -5.94
N TYR A 164 7.03 1.67 -6.52
CA TYR A 164 8.49 1.72 -6.52
C TYR A 164 8.99 2.58 -5.35
N ASP A 165 9.69 1.97 -4.40
CA ASP A 165 10.46 2.68 -3.38
C ASP A 165 11.96 2.54 -3.65
N PRO A 166 12.65 3.61 -4.11
CA PRO A 166 14.08 3.59 -4.37
C PRO A 166 14.92 3.43 -3.11
N ALA A 167 14.47 3.98 -1.97
CA ALA A 167 15.22 3.92 -0.72
C ALA A 167 15.27 2.48 -0.20
N ASN A 168 14.16 1.75 -0.26
CA ASN A 168 14.11 0.34 0.12
C ASN A 168 14.99 -0.53 -0.79
N PHE A 169 15.04 -0.28 -2.09
CA PHE A 169 15.97 -0.99 -2.98
C PHE A 169 17.43 -0.71 -2.63
N ILE A 170 17.80 0.54 -2.32
CA ILE A 170 19.16 0.90 -1.89
C ILE A 170 19.51 0.18 -0.58
N GLN A 171 18.60 0.14 0.40
CA GLN A 171 18.80 -0.59 1.66
C GLN A 171 19.03 -2.09 1.43
N CYS A 172 18.43 -2.66 0.39
CA CYS A 172 18.62 -4.06 -0.03
C CYS A 172 19.81 -4.25 -0.98
N GLY A 173 20.69 -3.25 -1.10
CA GLY A 173 21.91 -3.34 -1.93
C GLY A 173 21.65 -3.33 -3.45
N GLN A 174 20.47 -2.88 -3.89
CA GLN A 174 20.11 -2.84 -5.30
C GLN A 174 20.55 -1.52 -5.95
N ASP A 175 20.90 -1.59 -7.23
CA ASP A 175 21.25 -0.41 -8.04
C ASP A 175 19.97 0.31 -8.52
N SER A 176 19.76 1.54 -8.06
CA SER A 176 18.54 2.32 -8.40
C SER A 176 18.38 2.57 -9.89
N ALA A 177 19.47 2.75 -10.66
CA ALA A 177 19.38 2.96 -12.09
C ALA A 177 18.89 1.71 -12.83
N LYS A 178 19.33 0.53 -12.36
CA LYS A 178 18.87 -0.76 -12.92
C LYS A 178 17.43 -1.06 -12.53
N THR A 179 17.07 -0.84 -11.26
CA THR A 179 15.72 -1.14 -10.77
C THR A 179 14.69 -0.25 -11.43
N ILE A 180 14.94 1.06 -11.56
CA ILE A 180 14.00 1.97 -12.24
C ILE A 180 13.85 1.62 -13.73
N ALA A 181 14.96 1.33 -14.42
CA ALA A 181 14.90 0.97 -15.84
C ALA A 181 14.09 -0.32 -16.10
N ALA A 182 14.16 -1.29 -15.16
CA ALA A 182 13.45 -2.56 -15.30
C ALA A 182 11.97 -2.49 -14.92
N LEU A 183 11.58 -1.58 -14.03
CA LEU A 183 10.24 -1.53 -13.43
C LEU A 183 9.40 -0.33 -13.90
N PHE A 184 9.99 0.62 -14.64
CA PHE A 184 9.34 1.88 -15.02
C PHE A 184 7.97 1.69 -15.67
N ASP A 185 7.88 0.80 -16.65
CA ASP A 185 6.66 0.56 -17.40
C ASP A 185 5.55 -0.16 -16.58
N ASN A 186 5.92 -0.77 -15.46
CA ASN A 186 5.00 -1.51 -14.58
C ASN A 186 4.63 -0.73 -13.31
N CYS A 187 5.23 0.45 -13.12
CA CYS A 187 5.09 1.22 -11.88
C CYS A 187 3.99 2.28 -12.02
N LEU A 188 3.06 2.31 -11.05
CA LEU A 188 2.03 3.34 -10.97
C LEU A 188 2.40 4.49 -10.05
N LEU A 189 3.14 4.22 -9.00
CA LEU A 189 3.46 5.17 -7.93
C LEU A 189 4.93 5.05 -7.57
N TYR A 190 5.60 6.19 -7.48
CA TYR A 190 6.94 6.31 -6.92
C TYR A 190 6.79 6.89 -5.52
N THR A 191 7.29 6.17 -4.51
CA THR A 191 7.23 6.58 -3.11
C THR A 191 8.61 6.58 -2.49
N SER A 192 8.77 7.25 -1.37
CA SER A 192 9.93 7.13 -0.50
C SER A 192 9.59 7.65 0.89
N ASP A 193 9.89 6.85 1.91
CA ASP A 193 9.84 7.21 3.32
C ASP A 193 11.18 7.82 3.80
N ALA A 194 11.98 8.32 2.89
CA ALA A 194 13.31 8.84 3.19
C ALA A 194 13.27 10.15 4.00
#